data_c2da6c8ae776327c8c956f04528f4550
#
_entry.id   c2da6c8ae776327c8c956f04528f4550
#
_cell.length_a   1.000
_cell.length_b   1.000
_cell.length_c   1.000
_cell.angle_alpha   90.00
_cell.angle_beta   90.00
_cell.angle_gamma   90.00
#
_symmetry.space_group_name_H-M   'P 1'
#
loop_
_entity.id
_entity.type
_entity.pdbx_description
1 polymer ?
#
loop_
_entity_poly.entity_id
_entity_poly.type
_entity_poly.pdbx_seq_one_letter_code
_entity_poly.pdbx_strand_id
1 'polypeptide(L)'
;CRYLEQDESQGMDAKPYPGPVERFTPGPDDDPDYAARVARLYAAGHWAVWRFCIDREFLVKYNLLFWNEVRWAEDYPFDLVLAGACPRLYYLDVELVVYRANRAGSLLNAGLAKHFAGIAAVIHRFEKMFTAPDCPWTPVEQAEIWRRTANVFWPQALP
;
A
#
# COMPACT_ATOMS: atom_id res chain seq x y z
N CYS A 1 -4.77 11.31 -1.53
CA CYS A 1 -5.63 12.08 -2.45
C CYS A 1 -6.53 11.15 -3.25
N ARG A 2 -7.55 11.72 -3.90
CA ARG A 2 -8.39 11.03 -4.89
C ARG A 2 -7.66 10.95 -6.25
N TYR A 3 -8.21 10.17 -7.16
CA TYR A 3 -7.69 10.08 -8.53
C TYR A 3 -8.80 9.91 -9.54
N LEU A 4 -8.48 10.23 -10.78
CA LEU A 4 -9.28 9.90 -11.96
C LEU A 4 -8.75 8.60 -12.55
N GLU A 5 -9.63 7.75 -13.04
CA GLU A 5 -9.26 6.55 -13.78
C GLU A 5 -9.58 6.72 -15.25
N GLN A 6 -8.60 6.42 -16.10
CA GLN A 6 -8.74 6.37 -17.55
C GLN A 6 -8.49 4.94 -18.02
N ASP A 7 -9.49 4.33 -18.63
CA ASP A 7 -9.37 3.00 -19.22
C ASP A 7 -8.84 3.10 -20.64
N GLU A 8 -7.56 2.82 -20.83
CA GLU A 8 -6.93 2.88 -22.16
C GLU A 8 -7.48 1.83 -23.15
N SER A 9 -8.02 0.70 -22.66
CA SER A 9 -8.58 -0.33 -23.51
C SER A 9 -9.88 0.10 -24.20
N GLN A 10 -10.58 1.06 -23.59
CA GLN A 10 -11.87 1.57 -24.06
C GLN A 10 -11.77 2.95 -24.71
N GLY A 11 -10.58 3.56 -24.70
CA GLY A 11 -10.40 4.91 -25.22
C GLY A 11 -11.23 5.97 -24.49
N MET A 12 -11.55 5.74 -23.21
CA MET A 12 -12.44 6.59 -22.44
C MET A 12 -11.71 7.78 -21.81
N ASP A 13 -12.42 8.88 -21.69
CA ASP A 13 -11.98 10.03 -20.90
C ASP A 13 -11.80 9.66 -19.42
N ALA A 14 -10.89 10.35 -18.75
CA ALA A 14 -10.63 10.13 -17.34
C ALA A 14 -11.88 10.46 -16.50
N LYS A 15 -12.29 9.53 -15.64
CA LYS A 15 -13.44 9.67 -14.75
C LYS A 15 -13.00 9.50 -13.27
N PRO A 16 -13.74 10.09 -12.33
CA PRO A 16 -13.50 9.82 -10.91
C PRO A 16 -13.57 8.31 -10.64
N TYR A 17 -12.60 7.79 -9.91
CA TYR A 17 -12.60 6.40 -9.51
C TYR A 17 -13.86 6.09 -8.67
N PRO A 18 -14.68 5.10 -9.06
CA PRO A 18 -15.96 4.82 -8.43
C PRO A 18 -15.86 4.09 -7.09
N GLY A 19 -14.63 3.73 -6.68
CA GLY A 19 -14.41 2.98 -5.43
C GLY A 19 -14.80 3.78 -4.19
N PRO A 20 -15.00 3.09 -3.06
CA PRO A 20 -15.37 3.72 -1.82
C PRO A 20 -14.28 4.72 -1.41
N VAL A 21 -14.59 5.98 -1.48
CA VAL A 21 -13.79 7.05 -0.88
C VAL A 21 -14.42 7.34 0.46
N GLU A 22 -14.02 6.63 1.49
CA GLU A 22 -14.32 7.07 2.84
C GLU A 22 -13.67 8.43 3.04
N ARG A 23 -14.48 9.43 3.30
CA ARG A 23 -14.01 10.76 3.64
C ARG A 23 -13.34 10.67 4.99
N PHE A 24 -12.05 10.63 4.96
CA PHE A 24 -11.24 10.73 6.15
C PHE A 24 -11.34 12.17 6.67
N THR A 25 -12.00 12.38 7.79
CA THR A 25 -11.97 13.66 8.48
C THR A 25 -10.62 13.73 9.19
N PRO A 26 -9.77 14.73 8.87
CA PRO A 26 -8.52 14.89 9.59
C PRO A 26 -8.86 15.19 11.04
N GLY A 27 -8.62 14.22 11.93
CA GLY A 27 -8.58 14.49 13.35
C GLY A 27 -7.15 14.86 13.75
N PRO A 28 -6.88 15.39 14.94
CA PRO A 28 -5.55 15.58 15.49
C PRO A 28 -4.98 14.20 15.85
N ASP A 29 -4.37 13.56 14.87
CA ASP A 29 -4.23 12.12 14.90
C ASP A 29 -2.79 11.69 15.13
N ASP A 30 -2.39 11.81 16.37
CA ASP A 30 -1.40 10.91 16.94
C ASP A 30 -2.13 9.63 17.37
N ASP A 31 -2.58 8.81 16.41
CA ASP A 31 -3.13 7.51 16.75
C ASP A 31 -1.97 6.56 17.04
N PRO A 32 -1.76 6.20 18.30
CA PRO A 32 -0.68 5.30 18.67
C PRO A 32 -0.92 3.86 18.20
N ASP A 33 -2.17 3.54 17.82
CA ASP A 33 -2.54 2.20 17.41
C ASP A 33 -2.19 1.96 15.94
N TYR A 34 -1.16 1.13 15.70
CA TYR A 34 -0.74 0.71 14.38
C TYR A 34 -1.87 0.04 13.58
N ALA A 35 -2.64 -0.84 14.23
CA ALA A 35 -3.71 -1.57 13.55
C ALA A 35 -4.80 -0.60 13.06
N ALA A 36 -5.13 0.44 13.85
CA ALA A 36 -6.07 1.48 13.46
C ALA A 36 -5.51 2.34 12.30
N ARG A 37 -4.22 2.70 12.32
CA ARG A 37 -3.59 3.43 11.20
C ARG A 37 -3.63 2.64 9.90
N VAL A 38 -3.24 1.37 9.95
CA VAL A 38 -3.29 0.46 8.80
C VAL A 38 -4.71 0.27 8.32
N ALA A 39 -5.67 0.05 9.23
CA ALA A 39 -7.08 -0.10 8.87
C ALA A 39 -7.61 1.12 8.11
N ARG A 40 -7.25 2.33 8.55
CA ARG A 40 -7.64 3.58 7.88
C ARG A 40 -7.06 3.70 6.47
N LEU A 41 -5.78 3.38 6.28
CA LEU A 41 -5.15 3.37 4.96
C LEU A 41 -5.88 2.43 3.99
N TYR A 42 -6.21 1.23 4.46
CA TYR A 42 -6.87 0.23 3.61
C TYR A 42 -8.36 0.50 3.39
N ALA A 43 -9.10 0.98 4.40
CA ALA A 43 -10.51 1.34 4.25
C ALA A 43 -10.70 2.46 3.23
N ALA A 44 -9.79 3.42 3.21
CA ALA A 44 -9.79 4.49 2.22
C ALA A 44 -9.28 4.06 0.82
N GLY A 45 -8.93 2.79 0.63
CA GLY A 45 -8.36 2.29 -0.63
C GLY A 45 -6.99 2.90 -0.96
N HIS A 46 -6.26 3.38 0.04
CA HIS A 46 -4.99 4.07 -0.12
C HIS A 46 -3.78 3.13 0.00
N TRP A 47 -3.81 2.02 -0.71
CA TRP A 47 -2.69 1.07 -0.73
C TRP A 47 -1.74 1.29 -1.92
N ALA A 48 -1.98 2.28 -2.75
CA ALA A 48 -1.13 2.60 -3.89
C ALA A 48 -0.27 3.83 -3.57
N VAL A 49 1.04 3.67 -3.53
CA VAL A 49 2.01 4.70 -3.09
C VAL A 49 1.92 6.00 -3.87
N TRP A 50 1.56 5.95 -5.15
CA TRP A 50 1.41 7.15 -5.98
C TRP A 50 0.25 8.07 -5.54
N ARG A 51 -0.55 7.65 -4.57
CA ARG A 51 -1.61 8.45 -3.92
C ARG A 51 -1.10 9.27 -2.74
N PHE A 52 0.13 9.05 -2.30
CA PHE A 52 0.72 9.74 -1.16
C PHE A 52 1.62 10.89 -1.58
N CYS A 53 1.64 11.92 -0.76
CA CYS A 53 2.69 12.91 -0.71
C CYS A 53 3.38 12.74 0.64
N ILE A 54 4.64 12.33 0.62
CA ILE A 54 5.37 11.95 1.82
C ILE A 54 6.52 12.92 2.00
N ASP A 55 6.69 13.40 3.23
CA ASP A 55 7.82 14.25 3.56
C ASP A 55 9.14 13.50 3.34
N ARG A 56 10.06 14.13 2.58
CA ARG A 56 11.34 13.50 2.23
C ARG A 56 12.23 13.29 3.45
N GLU A 57 12.25 14.24 4.40
CA GLU A 57 13.09 14.12 5.60
C GLU A 57 12.58 12.98 6.48
N PHE A 58 11.25 12.78 6.51
CA PHE A 58 10.63 11.64 7.17
C PHE A 58 11.10 10.31 6.55
N LEU A 59 11.07 10.18 5.21
CA LEU A 59 11.55 8.98 4.53
C LEU A 59 13.02 8.68 4.87
N VAL A 60 13.86 9.69 4.85
CA VAL A 60 15.30 9.58 5.17
C VAL A 60 15.49 9.18 6.64
N LYS A 61 14.79 9.86 7.56
CA LYS A 61 14.88 9.61 9.00
C LYS A 61 14.57 8.17 9.38
N TYR A 62 13.55 7.58 8.77
CA TYR A 62 13.09 6.23 9.07
C TYR A 62 13.61 5.18 8.09
N ASN A 63 14.50 5.58 7.16
CA ASN A 63 15.06 4.71 6.12
C ASN A 63 13.98 3.95 5.35
N LEU A 64 12.90 4.65 5.01
CA LEU A 64 11.77 4.06 4.28
C LEU A 64 12.08 4.00 2.80
N LEU A 65 12.41 2.81 2.32
CA LEU A 65 12.77 2.52 0.94
C LEU A 65 11.93 1.37 0.41
N PHE A 66 11.71 1.38 -0.90
CA PHE A 66 11.18 0.19 -1.58
C PHE A 66 12.19 -0.96 -1.51
N TRP A 67 11.69 -2.16 -1.40
CA TRP A 67 12.53 -3.34 -1.35
C TRP A 67 12.87 -3.81 -2.77
N ASN A 68 14.12 -3.79 -3.13
CA ASN A 68 14.60 -4.11 -4.49
C ASN A 68 14.26 -5.53 -4.94
N GLU A 69 14.11 -6.46 -4.01
CA GLU A 69 13.74 -7.85 -4.27
C GLU A 69 12.25 -8.04 -4.57
N VAL A 70 11.40 -7.08 -4.18
CA VAL A 70 9.95 -7.12 -4.43
C VAL A 70 9.67 -6.44 -5.78
N ARG A 71 9.42 -7.24 -6.81
CA ARG A 71 9.22 -6.76 -8.19
C ARG A 71 7.75 -6.64 -8.59
N TRP A 72 6.85 -7.01 -7.72
CA TRP A 72 5.40 -6.91 -7.89
C TRP A 72 4.74 -6.68 -6.54
N ALA A 73 3.73 -5.83 -6.50
CA ALA A 73 3.05 -5.37 -5.28
C ALA A 73 4.02 -4.72 -4.27
N GLU A 74 5.03 -4.02 -4.75
CA GLU A 74 6.05 -3.32 -3.96
C GLU A 74 5.46 -2.21 -3.08
N ASP A 75 4.33 -1.64 -3.51
CA ASP A 75 3.60 -0.62 -2.75
C ASP A 75 3.09 -1.19 -1.42
N TYR A 76 2.63 -2.43 -1.43
CA TYR A 76 2.00 -3.05 -0.29
C TYR A 76 2.88 -3.09 0.98
N PRO A 77 4.09 -3.69 0.96
CA PRO A 77 4.96 -3.69 2.13
C PRO A 77 5.45 -2.29 2.49
N PHE A 78 5.65 -1.42 1.50
CA PHE A 78 6.03 -0.04 1.75
C PHE A 78 4.95 0.69 2.56
N ASP A 79 3.68 0.58 2.18
CA ASP A 79 2.56 1.21 2.86
C ASP A 79 2.37 0.71 4.28
N LEU A 80 2.59 -0.59 4.54
CA LEU A 80 2.55 -1.14 5.89
C LEU A 80 3.63 -0.57 6.79
N VAL A 81 4.87 -0.48 6.29
CA VAL A 81 5.99 0.09 7.03
C VAL A 81 5.78 1.60 7.24
N LEU A 82 5.31 2.29 6.21
CA LEU A 82 4.94 3.71 6.28
C LEU A 82 3.89 3.96 7.35
N ALA A 83 2.82 3.17 7.39
CA ALA A 83 1.76 3.29 8.40
C ALA A 83 2.28 3.10 9.83
N GLY A 84 3.24 2.19 10.00
CA GLY A 84 3.90 1.97 11.31
C GLY A 84 4.74 3.15 11.77
N ALA A 85 5.45 3.77 10.85
CA ALA A 85 6.35 4.88 11.16
C ALA A 85 5.64 6.24 11.23
N CYS A 86 4.53 6.42 10.49
CA CYS A 86 3.87 7.71 10.32
C CYS A 86 2.88 8.02 11.45
N PRO A 87 3.16 9.02 12.32
CA PRO A 87 2.26 9.36 13.41
C PRO A 87 1.04 10.17 12.93
N ARG A 88 1.13 10.82 11.78
CA ARG A 88 0.09 11.73 11.27
C ARG A 88 -0.17 11.50 9.80
N LEU A 89 -1.45 11.30 9.46
CA LEU A 89 -1.91 11.15 8.09
C LEU A 89 -2.97 12.21 7.77
N TYR A 90 -2.77 12.96 6.70
CA TYR A 90 -3.73 13.94 6.20
C TYR A 90 -4.35 13.46 4.90
N TYR A 91 -5.66 13.60 4.77
CA TYR A 91 -6.36 13.29 3.55
C TYR A 91 -6.67 14.58 2.76
N LEU A 92 -6.31 14.58 1.48
CA LEU A 92 -6.66 15.65 0.55
C LEU A 92 -7.79 15.17 -0.35
N ASP A 93 -8.98 15.76 -0.23
CA ASP A 93 -10.15 15.45 -1.04
C ASP A 93 -10.09 16.17 -2.40
N VAL A 94 -8.99 15.95 -3.13
CA VAL A 94 -8.71 16.55 -4.44
C VAL A 94 -8.16 15.47 -5.37
N GLU A 95 -8.62 15.45 -6.62
CA GLU A 95 -8.05 14.61 -7.67
C GLU A 95 -6.73 15.22 -8.17
N LEU A 96 -5.62 14.59 -7.83
CA LEU A 96 -4.27 15.05 -8.22
C LEU A 96 -3.59 14.14 -9.24
N VAL A 97 -4.15 12.97 -9.51
CA VAL A 97 -3.51 11.96 -10.37
C VAL A 97 -4.53 11.41 -11.36
N VAL A 98 -4.10 11.16 -12.58
CA VAL A 98 -4.83 10.35 -13.56
C VAL A 98 -4.15 8.98 -13.64
N TYR A 99 -4.84 7.95 -13.17
CA TYR A 99 -4.36 6.57 -13.25
C TYR A 99 -4.84 5.93 -14.56
N ARG A 100 -3.90 5.48 -15.40
CA ARG A 100 -4.20 4.80 -16.67
C ARG A 100 -4.34 3.30 -16.42
N ALA A 101 -5.59 2.84 -16.35
CA ALA A 101 -5.90 1.42 -16.23
C ALA A 101 -5.77 0.68 -17.56
N ASN A 102 -5.62 -0.63 -17.51
CA ASN A 102 -5.60 -1.55 -18.66
C ASN A 102 -4.58 -1.21 -19.75
N ARG A 103 -3.51 -0.49 -19.38
CA ARG A 103 -2.43 -0.15 -20.30
C ARG A 103 -1.66 -1.40 -20.73
N ALA A 104 -1.37 -1.49 -22.03
CA ALA A 104 -0.48 -2.54 -22.56
C ALA A 104 0.89 -2.50 -21.85
N GLY A 105 1.37 -3.66 -21.42
CA GLY A 105 2.64 -3.79 -20.67
C GLY A 105 2.59 -3.36 -19.21
N SER A 106 1.39 -3.12 -18.65
CA SER A 106 1.21 -2.90 -17.22
C SER A 106 1.68 -4.13 -16.42
N LEU A 107 2.33 -3.89 -15.28
CA LEU A 107 2.72 -4.96 -14.35
C LEU A 107 1.52 -5.74 -13.79
N LEU A 108 0.33 -5.11 -13.71
CA LEU A 108 -0.90 -5.80 -13.33
C LEU A 108 -1.29 -6.91 -14.30
N ASN A 109 -0.87 -6.80 -15.57
CA ASN A 109 -1.08 -7.81 -16.60
C ASN A 109 0.10 -8.81 -16.68
N ALA A 110 1.06 -8.74 -15.75
CA ALA A 110 2.14 -9.71 -15.67
C ALA A 110 1.57 -11.07 -15.27
N GLY A 111 2.06 -12.16 -15.90
CA GLY A 111 1.54 -13.49 -15.63
C GLY A 111 1.72 -13.93 -14.17
N LEU A 112 0.91 -14.90 -13.74
CA LEU A 112 0.85 -15.43 -12.37
C LEU A 112 2.22 -15.75 -11.74
N ALA A 113 3.17 -16.26 -12.52
CA ALA A 113 4.51 -16.58 -12.01
C ALA A 113 5.24 -15.36 -11.40
N LYS A 114 5.08 -14.16 -12.00
CA LYS A 114 5.65 -12.93 -11.46
C LYS A 114 4.93 -12.47 -10.19
N HIS A 115 3.62 -12.65 -10.14
CA HIS A 115 2.83 -12.35 -8.95
C HIS A 115 3.26 -13.23 -7.77
N PHE A 116 3.36 -14.55 -7.98
CA PHE A 116 3.82 -15.46 -6.93
C PHE A 116 5.24 -15.16 -6.46
N ALA A 117 6.15 -14.83 -7.37
CA ALA A 117 7.51 -14.45 -6.99
C ALA A 117 7.52 -13.17 -6.13
N GLY A 118 6.70 -12.16 -6.47
CA GLY A 118 6.54 -10.96 -5.68
C GLY A 118 5.98 -11.24 -4.28
N ILE A 119 4.91 -12.03 -4.20
CA ILE A 119 4.30 -12.46 -2.93
C ILE A 119 5.33 -13.19 -2.04
N ALA A 120 6.07 -14.14 -2.62
CA ALA A 120 7.09 -14.88 -1.89
C ALA A 120 8.20 -13.96 -1.35
N ALA A 121 8.62 -12.97 -2.14
CA ALA A 121 9.61 -11.98 -1.71
C ALA A 121 9.10 -11.13 -0.54
N VAL A 122 7.83 -10.69 -0.57
CA VAL A 122 7.21 -9.95 0.53
C VAL A 122 7.16 -10.78 1.81
N ILE A 123 6.68 -12.02 1.72
CA ILE A 123 6.60 -12.94 2.87
C ILE A 123 7.98 -13.15 3.48
N HIS A 124 8.96 -13.53 2.66
CA HIS A 124 10.33 -13.78 3.12
C HIS A 124 10.95 -12.53 3.80
N ARG A 125 10.67 -11.34 3.27
CA ARG A 125 11.16 -10.10 3.86
C ARG A 125 10.53 -9.82 5.21
N PHE A 126 9.22 -10.01 5.36
CA PHE A 126 8.56 -9.86 6.65
C PHE A 126 9.05 -10.90 7.67
N GLU A 127 9.21 -12.16 7.28
CA GLU A 127 9.81 -13.17 8.17
C GLU A 127 11.17 -12.72 8.69
N LYS A 128 12.04 -12.26 7.79
CA LYS A 128 13.36 -11.78 8.16
C LYS A 128 13.31 -10.57 9.11
N MET A 129 12.39 -9.63 8.85
CA MET A 129 12.21 -8.46 9.72
C MET A 129 11.68 -8.84 11.09
N PHE A 130 10.70 -9.73 11.17
CA PHE A 130 10.05 -10.10 12.43
C PHE A 130 10.92 -11.00 13.31
N THR A 131 11.86 -11.72 12.73
CA THR A 131 12.83 -12.54 13.47
C THR A 131 14.11 -11.79 13.82
N ALA A 132 14.29 -10.55 13.35
CA ALA A 132 15.46 -9.75 13.68
C ALA A 132 15.45 -9.35 15.16
N PRO A 133 16.62 -9.35 15.85
CA PRO A 133 16.70 -8.97 17.26
C PRO A 133 16.24 -7.54 17.55
N ASP A 134 16.35 -6.66 16.57
CA ASP A 134 15.98 -5.24 16.61
C ASP A 134 14.63 -4.97 15.96
N CYS A 135 13.78 -6.00 15.85
CA CYS A 135 12.45 -5.87 15.24
C CYS A 135 11.63 -4.80 15.99
N PRO A 136 11.21 -3.72 15.30
CA PRO A 136 10.46 -2.65 15.93
C PRO A 136 8.97 -3.00 16.15
N TRP A 137 8.51 -4.12 15.60
CA TRP A 137 7.11 -4.53 15.59
C TRP A 137 6.76 -5.41 16.78
N THR A 138 5.72 -5.05 17.50
CA THR A 138 5.15 -5.91 18.55
C THR A 138 4.53 -7.17 17.95
N PRO A 139 4.37 -8.26 18.71
CA PRO A 139 3.69 -9.46 18.24
C PRO A 139 2.27 -9.21 17.70
N VAL A 140 1.55 -8.25 18.26
CA VAL A 140 0.20 -7.87 17.82
C VAL A 140 0.26 -7.20 16.43
N GLU A 141 1.20 -6.30 16.25
CA GLU A 141 1.42 -5.64 14.95
C GLU A 141 1.88 -6.63 13.89
N GLN A 142 2.78 -7.55 14.21
CA GLN A 142 3.20 -8.62 13.31
C GLN A 142 2.02 -9.49 12.89
N ALA A 143 1.15 -9.87 13.84
CA ALA A 143 -0.05 -10.65 13.53
C ALA A 143 -1.00 -9.88 12.60
N GLU A 144 -1.18 -8.57 12.79
CA GLU A 144 -2.00 -7.73 11.92
C GLU A 144 -1.40 -7.62 10.50
N ILE A 145 -0.07 -7.46 10.39
CA ILE A 145 0.63 -7.45 9.10
C ILE A 145 0.41 -8.79 8.38
N TRP A 146 0.56 -9.92 9.05
CA TRP A 146 0.32 -11.24 8.46
C TRP A 146 -1.13 -11.43 8.02
N ARG A 147 -2.07 -11.02 8.85
CA ARG A 147 -3.50 -11.09 8.52
C ARG A 147 -3.84 -10.27 7.26
N ARG A 148 -3.28 -9.06 7.15
CA ARG A 148 -3.45 -8.21 5.97
C ARG A 148 -2.77 -8.79 4.73
N THR A 149 -1.56 -9.29 4.89
CA THR A 149 -0.82 -9.96 3.81
C THR A 149 -1.62 -11.12 3.22
N ALA A 150 -2.19 -11.95 4.08
CA ALA A 150 -3.06 -13.03 3.64
C ALA A 150 -4.30 -12.52 2.88
N ASN A 151 -4.98 -11.50 3.41
CA ASN A 151 -6.18 -10.95 2.77
C ASN A 151 -5.91 -10.30 1.41
N VAL A 152 -4.74 -9.70 1.22
CA VAL A 152 -4.37 -9.07 -0.07
C VAL A 152 -3.96 -10.11 -1.10
N PHE A 153 -3.18 -11.11 -0.71
CA PHE A 153 -2.56 -12.03 -1.65
C PHE A 153 -3.33 -13.34 -1.85
N TRP A 154 -4.08 -13.80 -0.84
CA TRP A 154 -4.82 -15.05 -0.94
C TRP A 154 -5.84 -15.09 -2.09
N PRO A 155 -6.66 -14.07 -2.31
CA PRO A 155 -7.60 -14.06 -3.44
C PRO A 155 -6.91 -14.13 -4.81
N GLN A 156 -5.64 -13.72 -4.89
CA GLN A 156 -4.86 -13.74 -6.13
C GLN A 156 -4.12 -15.06 -6.35
N ALA A 157 -4.02 -15.88 -5.31
CA ALA A 157 -3.38 -17.19 -5.35
C ALA A 157 -4.34 -18.33 -5.73
N LEU A 158 -5.65 -18.08 -5.65
CA LEU A 158 -6.67 -19.05 -6.01
C LEU A 158 -7.15 -18.82 -7.44
N PRO A 159 -7.30 -19.89 -8.25
CA PRO A 159 -7.83 -19.81 -9.61
C PRO A 159 -9.29 -19.39 -9.64
#